data_8f6f3b1795f396780a822c3a011a181b
#
_entry.id   8f6f3b1795f396780a822c3a011a181b
#
_cell.length_a   1.000
_cell.length_b   1.000
_cell.length_c   1.000
_cell.angle_alpha   90.00
_cell.angle_beta   90.00
_cell.angle_gamma   90.00
#
_symmetry.space_group_name_H-M   'P 1'
#
loop_
_entity.id
_entity.type
_entity.pdbx_description
1 polymer ?
#
loop_
_entity_poly.entity_id
_entity_poly.type
_entity_poly.pdbx_seq_one_letter_code
_entity_poly.pdbx_strand_id
1 'polypeptide(L)'
;VPAIVKFIDIAGLVKDAHKGEGLGNQFLAKIREVDAIVHIIRGFEAPAVSHYYGSIDPERDKEIVDIELELAGIKKPILYVLNSTKVSTYVHPGGVNIINAKTGEGVDQLIKAAYELLGLITFYTIKGGKETTAWSIKKGSNALEAAEKVHTDMAKGFIKAEVINIDDLLKSRGWTQAKSLGKIRLEGREYLIQDKDVVEFKFSK
;
A
#
# COMPACT_ATOMS: atom_id res chain seq x y z
N VAL A 1 -10.40 11.39 -7.31
CA VAL A 1 -9.08 11.48 -6.66
C VAL A 1 -8.62 10.05 -6.38
N PRO A 2 -7.39 9.65 -6.77
CA PRO A 2 -6.91 8.29 -6.56
C PRO A 2 -6.61 8.02 -5.08
N ALA A 3 -6.65 6.73 -4.70
CA ALA A 3 -6.10 6.25 -3.45
C ALA A 3 -4.57 6.31 -3.49
N ILE A 4 -3.91 6.58 -2.36
CA ILE A 4 -2.48 6.86 -2.30
C ILE A 4 -1.81 5.93 -1.27
N VAL A 5 -0.67 5.35 -1.66
CA VAL A 5 0.34 4.78 -0.77
C VAL A 5 1.54 5.72 -0.74
N LYS A 6 1.99 6.08 0.45
CA LYS A 6 3.14 6.97 0.62
C LYS A 6 4.42 6.14 0.75
N PHE A 7 5.34 6.30 -0.19
CA PHE A 7 6.71 5.80 -0.07
C PHE A 7 7.59 6.89 0.53
N ILE A 8 8.38 6.51 1.53
CA ILE A 8 9.33 7.40 2.22
C ILE A 8 10.72 6.86 1.92
N ASP A 9 11.56 7.68 1.29
CA ASP A 9 12.95 7.32 1.08
C ASP A 9 13.72 7.36 2.40
N ILE A 10 14.41 6.27 2.68
CA ILE A 10 15.24 6.11 3.86
C ILE A 10 16.64 5.74 3.36
N ALA A 11 17.66 6.51 3.74
CA ALA A 11 19.05 6.24 3.37
C ALA A 11 19.44 4.79 3.69
N GLY A 12 20.23 4.17 2.80
CA GLY A 12 20.55 2.74 2.88
C GLY A 12 21.16 2.31 4.21
N LEU A 13 20.77 1.13 4.65
CA LEU A 13 21.31 0.48 5.83
C LEU A 13 22.74 -0.01 5.54
N VAL A 14 23.67 0.32 6.42
CA VAL A 14 25.03 -0.22 6.41
C VAL A 14 25.22 -1.17 7.59
N LYS A 15 26.16 -2.09 7.44
CA LYS A 15 26.56 -3.01 8.53
C LYS A 15 26.84 -2.23 9.82
N ASP A 16 26.47 -2.82 10.95
CA ASP A 16 26.64 -2.25 12.31
C ASP A 16 25.74 -1.03 12.62
N ALA A 17 24.72 -0.75 11.80
CA ALA A 17 23.77 0.34 12.05
C ALA A 17 23.01 0.18 13.39
N HIS A 18 22.78 -1.07 13.83
CA HIS A 18 22.14 -1.40 15.11
C HIS A 18 22.95 -0.97 16.33
N LYS A 19 24.27 -0.79 16.20
CA LYS A 19 25.14 -0.35 17.31
C LYS A 19 24.94 1.10 17.72
N GLY A 20 24.12 1.83 16.98
CA GLY A 20 23.60 3.11 17.42
C GLY A 20 24.52 4.30 17.25
N GLU A 21 25.56 4.20 16.44
CA GLU A 21 26.44 5.33 16.14
C GLU A 21 25.96 6.13 14.93
N GLY A 22 25.71 7.42 15.12
CA GLY A 22 25.47 8.38 14.03
C GLY A 22 24.20 8.14 13.19
N LEU A 23 24.38 7.95 11.86
CA LEU A 23 23.28 7.82 10.88
C LEU A 23 22.40 6.57 11.09
N GLY A 24 22.95 5.51 11.71
CA GLY A 24 22.21 4.26 11.96
C GLY A 24 20.99 4.46 12.86
N ASN A 25 21.10 5.26 13.92
CA ASN A 25 19.99 5.55 14.83
C ASN A 25 18.86 6.33 14.15
N GLN A 26 19.20 7.31 13.31
CA GLN A 26 18.21 8.08 12.57
C GLN A 26 17.48 7.20 11.55
N PHE A 27 18.18 6.28 10.90
CA PHE A 27 17.63 5.30 10.00
C PHE A 27 16.62 4.38 10.71
N LEU A 28 17.02 3.76 11.82
CA LEU A 28 16.17 2.87 12.60
C LEU A 28 14.93 3.59 13.18
N ALA A 29 15.08 4.86 13.58
CA ALA A 29 13.95 5.67 14.03
C ALA A 29 12.91 5.83 12.91
N LYS A 30 13.32 6.18 11.69
CA LYS A 30 12.41 6.29 10.54
C LYS A 30 11.72 4.97 10.20
N ILE A 31 12.44 3.84 10.26
CA ILE A 31 11.85 2.52 10.02
C ILE A 31 10.76 2.20 11.06
N ARG A 32 10.92 2.60 12.29
CA ARG A 32 9.90 2.38 13.34
C ARG A 32 8.59 3.12 13.08
N GLU A 33 8.62 4.23 12.35
CA GLU A 33 7.46 5.07 12.04
C GLU A 33 6.61 4.56 10.86
N VAL A 34 7.15 3.71 9.99
CA VAL A 34 6.43 3.21 8.80
C VAL A 34 5.66 1.91 9.10
N ASP A 35 4.63 1.63 8.30
CA ASP A 35 3.79 0.42 8.45
C ASP A 35 4.43 -0.84 7.85
N ALA A 36 5.26 -0.69 6.80
CA ALA A 36 5.97 -1.77 6.12
C ALA A 36 7.27 -1.24 5.50
N ILE A 37 8.17 -2.15 5.15
CA ILE A 37 9.47 -1.87 4.55
C ILE A 37 9.48 -2.38 3.12
N VAL A 38 9.96 -1.58 2.19
CA VAL A 38 10.34 -2.03 0.85
C VAL A 38 11.87 -2.06 0.79
N HIS A 39 12.44 -3.26 0.80
CA HIS A 39 13.88 -3.45 0.70
C HIS A 39 14.28 -3.59 -0.77
N ILE A 40 14.88 -2.55 -1.33
CA ILE A 40 15.33 -2.53 -2.72
C ILE A 40 16.77 -3.02 -2.77
N ILE A 41 16.98 -4.14 -3.44
CA ILE A 41 18.26 -4.83 -3.59
C ILE A 41 18.81 -4.53 -4.99
N ARG A 42 20.09 -4.21 -5.08
CA ARG A 42 20.75 -3.95 -6.36
C ARG A 42 21.13 -5.24 -7.06
N GLY A 43 20.60 -5.45 -8.26
CA GLY A 43 20.87 -6.62 -9.13
C GLY A 43 21.49 -6.24 -10.46
N PHE A 44 22.27 -5.15 -10.55
CA PHE A 44 22.90 -4.70 -11.80
C PHE A 44 24.26 -4.07 -11.58
N GLU A 45 25.14 -4.23 -12.55
CA GLU A 45 26.44 -3.57 -12.60
C GLU A 45 26.30 -2.13 -13.10
N ALA A 46 26.98 -1.19 -12.43
CA ALA A 46 27.09 0.21 -12.85
C ALA A 46 28.46 0.75 -12.44
N PRO A 47 29.42 0.88 -13.37
CA PRO A 47 30.79 1.31 -13.04
C PRO A 47 30.87 2.69 -12.37
N ALA A 48 29.91 3.57 -12.66
CA ALA A 48 29.84 4.92 -12.06
C ALA A 48 29.27 4.95 -10.64
N VAL A 49 28.74 3.81 -10.13
CA VAL A 49 28.12 3.72 -8.81
C VAL A 49 28.84 2.64 -8.01
N SER A 50 29.66 3.05 -7.05
CA SER A 50 30.35 2.12 -6.17
C SER A 50 29.36 1.27 -5.36
N HIS A 51 29.80 0.03 -5.06
CA HIS A 51 29.10 -0.84 -4.10
C HIS A 51 29.92 -0.92 -2.82
N TYR A 52 29.26 -0.89 -1.65
CA TYR A 52 29.94 -0.88 -0.35
C TYR A 52 30.93 -2.05 -0.21
N TYR A 53 30.56 -3.25 -0.69
CA TYR A 53 31.41 -4.45 -0.63
C TYR A 53 32.24 -4.70 -1.90
N GLY A 54 32.29 -3.75 -2.83
CA GLY A 54 33.06 -3.84 -4.08
C GLY A 54 32.51 -4.82 -5.14
N SER A 55 31.47 -5.59 -4.82
CA SER A 55 30.82 -6.54 -5.74
C SER A 55 29.31 -6.58 -5.52
N ILE A 56 28.57 -6.85 -6.59
CA ILE A 56 27.11 -7.04 -6.54
C ILE A 56 26.82 -8.47 -6.12
N ASP A 57 26.11 -8.66 -5.03
CA ASP A 57 25.65 -9.94 -4.50
C ASP A 57 24.30 -9.72 -3.80
N PRO A 58 23.18 -9.90 -4.53
CA PRO A 58 21.85 -9.62 -4.00
C PRO A 58 21.46 -10.45 -2.76
N GLU A 59 21.94 -11.70 -2.67
CA GLU A 59 21.62 -12.57 -1.53
C GLU A 59 22.32 -12.08 -0.26
N ARG A 60 23.64 -11.82 -0.35
CA ARG A 60 24.42 -11.24 0.74
C ARG A 60 23.83 -9.88 1.19
N ASP A 61 23.52 -9.01 0.23
CA ASP A 61 23.04 -7.67 0.54
C ASP A 61 21.66 -7.70 1.22
N LYS A 62 20.80 -8.65 0.82
CA LYS A 62 19.53 -8.94 1.49
C LYS A 62 19.75 -9.41 2.93
N GLU A 63 20.62 -10.41 3.11
CA GLU A 63 20.87 -11.04 4.41
C GLU A 63 21.44 -10.04 5.42
N ILE A 64 22.35 -9.15 5.00
CA ILE A 64 22.93 -8.13 5.86
C ILE A 64 21.84 -7.20 6.42
N VAL A 65 20.92 -6.73 5.58
CA VAL A 65 19.84 -5.85 6.01
C VAL A 65 18.87 -6.59 6.94
N ASP A 66 18.55 -7.85 6.64
CA ASP A 66 17.67 -8.66 7.47
C ASP A 66 18.24 -8.85 8.89
N ILE A 67 19.55 -9.16 8.99
CA ILE A 67 20.26 -9.28 10.28
C ILE A 67 20.23 -7.96 11.04
N GLU A 68 20.50 -6.83 10.40
CA GLU A 68 20.48 -5.52 11.04
C GLU A 68 19.09 -5.16 11.57
N LEU A 69 18.02 -5.45 10.81
CA LEU A 69 16.65 -5.24 11.25
C LEU A 69 16.28 -6.14 12.46
N GLU A 70 16.71 -7.41 12.42
CA GLU A 70 16.50 -8.35 13.51
C GLU A 70 17.22 -7.91 14.79
N LEU A 71 18.51 -7.53 14.68
CA LEU A 71 19.32 -7.04 15.81
C LEU A 71 18.75 -5.74 16.40
N ALA A 72 18.11 -4.90 15.56
CA ALA A 72 17.41 -3.69 15.99
C ALA A 72 16.01 -3.97 16.59
N GLY A 73 15.56 -5.23 16.61
CA GLY A 73 14.24 -5.63 17.11
C GLY A 73 13.08 -5.15 16.24
N ILE A 74 13.32 -4.90 14.95
CA ILE A 74 12.29 -4.43 14.01
C ILE A 74 11.52 -5.61 13.44
N LYS A 75 10.22 -5.67 13.76
CA LYS A 75 9.29 -6.71 13.29
C LYS A 75 8.22 -6.10 12.38
N LYS A 76 8.64 -5.54 11.25
CA LYS A 76 7.74 -4.97 10.24
C LYS A 76 7.61 -5.93 9.06
N PRO A 77 6.45 -5.93 8.35
CA PRO A 77 6.35 -6.62 7.07
C PRO A 77 7.38 -6.06 6.08
N ILE A 78 8.06 -6.95 5.35
CA ILE A 78 9.11 -6.57 4.38
C ILE A 78 8.71 -7.06 2.99
N LEU A 79 8.76 -6.18 2.01
CA LEU A 79 8.64 -6.49 0.59
C LEU A 79 10.04 -6.41 -0.03
N TYR A 80 10.55 -7.53 -0.51
CA TYR A 80 11.84 -7.56 -1.19
C TYR A 80 11.69 -7.25 -2.67
N VAL A 81 12.56 -6.40 -3.18
CA VAL A 81 12.53 -5.91 -4.56
C VAL A 81 13.94 -5.95 -5.16
N LEU A 82 14.12 -6.72 -6.21
CA LEU A 82 15.37 -6.73 -6.98
C LEU A 82 15.28 -5.66 -8.08
N ASN A 83 16.10 -4.62 -7.97
CA ASN A 83 16.25 -3.65 -9.05
C ASN A 83 17.28 -4.17 -10.04
N SER A 84 16.84 -4.50 -11.27
CA SER A 84 17.65 -5.13 -12.32
C SER A 84 17.46 -4.43 -13.66
N THR A 85 18.42 -4.59 -14.55
CA THR A 85 18.32 -4.11 -15.95
C THR A 85 17.40 -4.97 -16.80
N LYS A 86 17.08 -6.19 -16.35
CA LYS A 86 16.14 -7.11 -17.01
C LYS A 86 15.05 -7.47 -16.02
N VAL A 87 13.82 -7.08 -16.33
CA VAL A 87 12.64 -7.50 -15.59
C VAL A 87 12.16 -8.81 -16.19
N SER A 88 12.11 -9.85 -15.39
CA SER A 88 11.55 -11.14 -15.74
C SER A 88 10.15 -11.24 -15.12
N THR A 89 9.22 -11.83 -15.86
CA THR A 89 7.91 -12.24 -15.31
C THR A 89 8.03 -13.43 -14.34
N TYR A 90 9.25 -13.94 -14.19
CA TYR A 90 9.57 -15.01 -13.25
C TYR A 90 9.56 -14.44 -11.82
N VAL A 91 8.60 -14.90 -11.03
CA VAL A 91 8.59 -14.65 -9.59
C VAL A 91 9.75 -15.44 -8.98
N HIS A 92 10.72 -14.75 -8.44
CA HIS A 92 11.86 -15.40 -7.77
C HIS A 92 11.34 -16.32 -6.65
N PRO A 93 11.91 -17.55 -6.47
CA PRO A 93 11.61 -18.36 -5.29
C PRO A 93 11.90 -17.55 -4.03
N GLY A 94 10.86 -17.24 -3.24
CA GLY A 94 10.98 -16.36 -2.08
C GLY A 94 10.19 -15.05 -2.19
N GLY A 95 9.40 -14.85 -3.27
CA GLY A 95 8.47 -13.72 -3.38
C GLY A 95 9.13 -12.37 -3.65
N VAL A 96 10.30 -12.35 -4.31
CA VAL A 96 11.00 -11.12 -4.66
C VAL A 96 10.40 -10.52 -5.93
N ASN A 97 9.94 -9.27 -5.83
CA ASN A 97 9.50 -8.50 -6.99
C ASN A 97 10.72 -7.99 -7.77
N ILE A 98 10.67 -8.07 -9.10
CA ILE A 98 11.75 -7.57 -9.96
C ILE A 98 11.26 -6.29 -10.64
N ILE A 99 12.05 -5.24 -10.54
CA ILE A 99 11.78 -3.96 -11.20
C ILE A 99 12.98 -3.49 -12.01
N ASN A 100 12.74 -2.59 -12.95
CA ASN A 100 13.75 -1.74 -13.52
C ASN A 100 13.42 -0.29 -13.18
N ALA A 101 14.08 0.26 -12.18
CA ALA A 101 13.80 1.60 -11.69
C ALA A 101 14.10 2.71 -12.73
N LYS A 102 14.98 2.42 -13.72
CA LYS A 102 15.32 3.35 -14.79
C LYS A 102 14.21 3.46 -15.84
N THR A 103 13.56 2.34 -16.19
CA THR A 103 12.50 2.31 -17.21
C THR A 103 11.10 2.40 -16.61
N GLY A 104 10.96 2.14 -15.31
CA GLY A 104 9.68 2.03 -14.61
C GLY A 104 9.02 0.66 -14.74
N GLU A 105 9.62 -0.27 -15.45
CA GLU A 105 9.08 -1.63 -15.61
C GLU A 105 9.03 -2.36 -14.26
N GLY A 106 7.89 -3.01 -13.97
CA GLY A 106 7.65 -3.70 -12.69
C GLY A 106 7.19 -2.80 -11.54
N VAL A 107 7.19 -1.46 -11.69
CA VAL A 107 6.81 -0.53 -10.62
C VAL A 107 5.32 -0.64 -10.27
N ASP A 108 4.45 -0.84 -11.25
CA ASP A 108 3.01 -1.04 -10.99
C ASP A 108 2.74 -2.29 -10.15
N GLN A 109 3.51 -3.37 -10.39
CA GLN A 109 3.44 -4.61 -9.62
C GLN A 109 3.96 -4.38 -8.20
N LEU A 110 5.05 -3.62 -8.03
CA LEU A 110 5.56 -3.22 -6.73
C LEU A 110 4.52 -2.44 -5.92
N ILE A 111 3.84 -1.46 -6.54
CA ILE A 111 2.80 -0.68 -5.86
C ILE A 111 1.65 -1.59 -5.39
N LYS A 112 1.20 -2.52 -6.24
CA LYS A 112 0.17 -3.50 -5.87
C LYS A 112 0.62 -4.40 -4.73
N ALA A 113 1.83 -4.95 -4.80
CA ALA A 113 2.39 -5.80 -3.76
C ALA A 113 2.53 -5.06 -2.42
N ALA A 114 2.97 -3.80 -2.44
CA ALA A 114 3.02 -2.96 -1.23
C ALA A 114 1.62 -2.71 -0.64
N TYR A 115 0.62 -2.50 -1.50
CA TYR A 115 -0.77 -2.31 -1.10
C TYR A 115 -1.35 -3.56 -0.42
N GLU A 116 -1.09 -4.74 -0.99
CA GLU A 116 -1.46 -6.04 -0.44
C GLU A 116 -0.73 -6.33 0.87
N LEU A 117 0.57 -6.07 0.93
CA LEU A 117 1.39 -6.24 2.15
C LEU A 117 0.86 -5.40 3.31
N LEU A 118 0.40 -4.19 3.02
CA LEU A 118 -0.24 -3.31 3.99
C LEU A 118 -1.66 -3.76 4.37
N GLY A 119 -2.21 -4.80 3.73
CA GLY A 119 -3.58 -5.26 3.95
C GLY A 119 -4.62 -4.19 3.63
N LEU A 120 -4.37 -3.38 2.60
CA LEU A 120 -5.27 -2.32 2.18
C LEU A 120 -6.26 -2.80 1.12
N ILE A 121 -7.44 -2.20 1.14
CA ILE A 121 -8.46 -2.29 0.08
C ILE A 121 -8.83 -0.88 -0.37
N THR A 122 -9.41 -0.78 -1.55
CA THR A 122 -9.92 0.48 -2.09
C THR A 122 -11.43 0.48 -2.10
N PHE A 123 -12.02 1.51 -1.50
CA PHE A 123 -13.44 1.82 -1.70
C PHE A 123 -13.58 3.22 -2.31
N TYR A 124 -14.75 3.51 -2.83
CA TYR A 124 -15.05 4.78 -3.47
C TYR A 124 -16.20 5.45 -2.76
N THR A 125 -16.11 6.76 -2.54
CA THR A 125 -17.27 7.54 -2.15
C THR A 125 -17.90 8.19 -3.36
N ILE A 126 -19.24 8.25 -3.40
CA ILE A 126 -19.99 8.97 -4.41
C ILE A 126 -20.85 10.03 -3.73
N LYS A 127 -20.91 11.22 -4.32
CA LYS A 127 -21.72 12.32 -3.83
C LYS A 127 -22.74 12.73 -4.89
N GLY A 128 -24.02 12.58 -4.55
CA GLY A 128 -25.11 12.92 -5.48
C GLY A 128 -25.07 12.16 -6.81
N GLY A 129 -24.45 10.98 -6.84
CA GLY A 129 -24.35 10.13 -8.03
C GLY A 129 -23.38 10.61 -9.11
N LYS A 130 -22.54 11.61 -8.84
CA LYS A 130 -21.69 12.25 -9.87
C LYS A 130 -20.19 12.26 -9.55
N GLU A 131 -19.83 12.67 -8.36
CA GLU A 131 -18.41 12.81 -7.97
C GLU A 131 -17.93 11.58 -7.22
N THR A 132 -16.83 10.99 -7.67
CA THR A 132 -16.21 9.81 -7.07
C THR A 132 -14.81 10.11 -6.54
N THR A 133 -14.53 9.67 -5.32
CA THR A 133 -13.18 9.73 -4.72
C THR A 133 -12.81 8.35 -4.21
N ALA A 134 -11.59 7.89 -4.51
CA ALA A 134 -11.05 6.64 -4.03
C ALA A 134 -10.36 6.82 -2.67
N TRP A 135 -10.55 5.85 -1.79
CA TRP A 135 -10.01 5.81 -0.43
C TRP A 135 -9.37 4.47 -0.16
N SER A 136 -8.20 4.49 0.47
CA SER A 136 -7.56 3.28 1.00
C SER A 136 -7.99 3.07 2.45
N ILE A 137 -8.34 1.82 2.80
CA ILE A 137 -8.67 1.44 4.17
C ILE A 137 -8.13 0.03 4.44
N LYS A 138 -7.90 -0.33 5.69
CA LYS A 138 -7.52 -1.70 6.05
C LYS A 138 -8.65 -2.68 5.72
N LYS A 139 -8.28 -3.83 5.18
CA LYS A 139 -9.22 -4.94 4.98
C LYS A 139 -9.84 -5.33 6.32
N GLY A 140 -11.16 -5.47 6.36
CA GLY A 140 -11.90 -5.76 7.58
C GLY A 140 -12.41 -4.53 8.32
N SER A 141 -12.11 -3.32 7.85
CA SER A 141 -12.71 -2.09 8.39
C SER A 141 -14.20 -2.01 8.08
N ASN A 142 -14.96 -1.48 9.03
CA ASN A 142 -16.40 -1.32 8.89
C ASN A 142 -16.82 0.03 8.27
N ALA A 143 -18.10 0.18 7.99
CA ALA A 143 -18.65 1.38 7.35
C ALA A 143 -18.50 2.66 8.21
N LEU A 144 -18.48 2.53 9.53
CA LEU A 144 -18.25 3.65 10.43
C LEU A 144 -16.80 4.16 10.35
N GLU A 145 -15.83 3.25 10.38
CA GLU A 145 -14.40 3.55 10.19
C GLU A 145 -14.13 4.14 8.80
N ALA A 146 -14.81 3.61 7.77
CA ALA A 146 -14.72 4.17 6.42
C ALA A 146 -15.30 5.59 6.35
N ALA A 147 -16.42 5.86 7.01
CA ALA A 147 -17.00 7.20 7.11
C ALA A 147 -16.05 8.17 7.84
N GLU A 148 -15.42 7.74 8.92
CA GLU A 148 -14.43 8.51 9.68
C GLU A 148 -13.19 8.85 8.83
N LYS A 149 -12.72 7.88 8.04
CA LYS A 149 -11.62 8.08 7.10
C LYS A 149 -11.90 9.16 6.06
N VAL A 150 -13.16 9.30 5.65
CA VAL A 150 -13.60 10.36 4.73
C VAL A 150 -13.72 11.70 5.45
N HIS A 151 -14.44 11.73 6.57
CA HIS A 151 -14.59 12.90 7.41
C HIS A 151 -15.18 12.54 8.78
N THR A 152 -14.64 13.10 9.86
CA THR A 152 -15.08 12.82 11.24
C THR A 152 -16.57 13.11 11.47
N ASP A 153 -17.14 14.14 10.82
CA ASP A 153 -18.57 14.46 10.97
C ASP A 153 -19.47 13.39 10.33
N MET A 154 -19.01 12.71 9.28
CA MET A 154 -19.74 11.59 8.68
C MET A 154 -19.84 10.41 9.65
N ALA A 155 -18.78 10.13 10.41
CA ALA A 155 -18.81 9.09 11.44
C ALA A 155 -19.70 9.48 12.62
N LYS A 156 -19.59 10.71 13.13
CA LYS A 156 -20.40 11.20 14.26
C LYS A 156 -21.90 11.16 13.97
N GLY A 157 -22.29 11.63 12.78
CA GLY A 157 -23.67 11.67 12.35
C GLY A 157 -24.14 10.44 11.57
N PHE A 158 -23.38 9.35 11.53
CA PHE A 158 -23.66 8.19 10.69
C PHE A 158 -25.07 7.62 10.89
N ILE A 159 -25.83 7.53 9.81
CA ILE A 159 -27.17 6.93 9.77
C ILE A 159 -27.12 5.56 9.09
N LYS A 160 -26.63 5.52 7.83
CA LYS A 160 -26.50 4.33 7.01
C LYS A 160 -25.54 4.57 5.85
N ALA A 161 -25.10 3.50 5.20
CA ALA A 161 -24.38 3.55 3.94
C ALA A 161 -25.23 2.95 2.82
N GLU A 162 -25.30 3.61 1.68
CA GLU A 162 -25.81 3.06 0.42
C GLU A 162 -24.60 2.49 -0.33
N VAL A 163 -24.60 1.18 -0.60
CA VAL A 163 -23.40 0.45 -1.10
C VAL A 163 -23.73 -0.33 -2.36
N ILE A 164 -22.84 -0.29 -3.34
CA ILE A 164 -22.85 -1.12 -4.53
C ILE A 164 -21.42 -1.42 -4.97
N ASN A 165 -21.15 -2.61 -5.52
CA ASN A 165 -19.85 -2.89 -6.13
C ASN A 165 -19.69 -2.09 -7.43
N ILE A 166 -18.44 -1.62 -7.72
CA ILE A 166 -18.17 -0.77 -8.89
C ILE A 166 -18.51 -1.47 -10.21
N ASP A 167 -18.29 -2.79 -10.32
CA ASP A 167 -18.59 -3.55 -11.52
C ASP A 167 -20.11 -3.59 -11.79
N ASP A 168 -20.94 -3.68 -10.74
CA ASP A 168 -22.39 -3.64 -10.84
C ASP A 168 -22.91 -2.22 -11.11
N LEU A 169 -22.25 -1.21 -10.56
CA LEU A 169 -22.53 0.19 -10.86
C LEU A 169 -22.30 0.49 -12.34
N LEU A 170 -21.18 0.04 -12.90
CA LEU A 170 -20.85 0.21 -14.32
C LEU A 170 -21.86 -0.51 -15.23
N LYS A 171 -22.22 -1.76 -14.92
CA LYS A 171 -23.27 -2.51 -15.64
C LYS A 171 -24.63 -1.81 -15.59
N SER A 172 -24.90 -1.09 -14.50
CA SER A 172 -26.15 -0.34 -14.31
C SER A 172 -26.13 1.04 -14.98
N ARG A 173 -25.04 1.43 -15.64
CA ARG A 173 -24.87 2.72 -16.31
C ARG A 173 -25.03 3.92 -15.35
N GLY A 174 -24.73 3.75 -14.07
CA GLY A 174 -24.68 4.82 -13.08
C GLY A 174 -25.58 4.63 -11.85
N TRP A 175 -25.41 5.52 -10.88
CA TRP A 175 -26.01 5.43 -9.56
C TRP A 175 -27.55 5.45 -9.57
N THR A 176 -28.14 6.40 -10.31
CA THR A 176 -29.59 6.52 -10.41
C THR A 176 -30.25 5.27 -10.99
N GLN A 177 -29.66 4.72 -12.04
CA GLN A 177 -30.18 3.50 -12.67
C GLN A 177 -30.00 2.29 -11.75
N ALA A 178 -28.84 2.17 -11.07
CA ALA A 178 -28.61 1.12 -10.09
C ALA A 178 -29.64 1.17 -8.94
N LYS A 179 -29.99 2.37 -8.51
CA LYS A 179 -31.01 2.59 -7.46
C LYS A 179 -32.41 2.18 -7.94
N SER A 180 -32.80 2.54 -9.14
CA SER A 180 -34.10 2.14 -9.71
C SER A 180 -34.22 0.62 -9.94
N LEU A 181 -33.08 -0.05 -10.18
CA LEU A 181 -33.00 -1.50 -10.32
C LEU A 181 -32.89 -2.25 -8.99
N GLY A 182 -32.91 -1.56 -7.86
CA GLY A 182 -32.80 -2.15 -6.51
C GLY A 182 -31.45 -2.80 -6.23
N LYS A 183 -30.37 -2.40 -6.92
CA LYS A 183 -29.02 -2.99 -6.76
C LYS A 183 -28.20 -2.33 -5.65
N ILE A 184 -28.64 -1.20 -5.12
CA ILE A 184 -27.98 -0.51 -4.02
C ILE A 184 -28.45 -1.13 -2.71
N ARG A 185 -27.51 -1.65 -1.93
CA ARG A 185 -27.74 -2.19 -0.60
C ARG A 185 -27.76 -1.06 0.43
N LEU A 186 -28.55 -1.24 1.47
CA LEU A 186 -28.56 -0.36 2.63
C LEU A 186 -27.84 -1.08 3.75
N GLU A 187 -26.73 -0.53 4.22
CA GLU A 187 -25.86 -1.13 5.19
C GLU A 187 -25.75 -0.27 6.45
N GLY A 188 -25.61 -0.93 7.60
CA GLY A 188 -25.37 -0.29 8.89
C GLY A 188 -23.89 -0.02 9.15
N ARG A 189 -23.58 0.53 10.33
CA ARG A 189 -22.23 0.91 10.73
C ARG A 189 -21.25 -0.26 10.83
N GLU A 190 -21.73 -1.46 11.09
CA GLU A 190 -20.92 -2.70 11.25
C GLU A 190 -20.66 -3.43 9.93
N TYR A 191 -21.19 -2.93 8.81
CA TYR A 191 -20.92 -3.52 7.50
C TYR A 191 -19.42 -3.47 7.17
N LEU A 192 -18.81 -4.61 6.87
CA LEU A 192 -17.41 -4.69 6.48
C LEU A 192 -17.25 -4.26 5.03
N ILE A 193 -16.58 -3.13 4.82
CA ILE A 193 -16.30 -2.60 3.48
C ILE A 193 -15.51 -3.63 2.67
N GLN A 194 -15.97 -3.87 1.45
CA GLN A 194 -15.31 -4.75 0.49
C GLN A 194 -14.48 -3.94 -0.51
N ASP A 195 -13.46 -4.58 -1.07
CA ASP A 195 -12.67 -3.97 -2.15
C ASP A 195 -13.58 -3.62 -3.33
N LYS A 196 -13.41 -2.42 -3.87
CA LYS A 196 -14.22 -1.85 -4.96
C LYS A 196 -15.68 -1.51 -4.58
N ASP A 197 -16.05 -1.46 -3.32
CA ASP A 197 -17.33 -0.89 -2.94
C ASP A 197 -17.40 0.60 -3.29
N VAL A 198 -18.53 1.01 -3.86
CA VAL A 198 -18.91 2.41 -4.05
C VAL A 198 -19.98 2.75 -3.00
N VAL A 199 -19.69 3.75 -2.18
CA VAL A 199 -20.46 4.03 -0.97
C VAL A 199 -20.93 5.48 -0.96
N GLU A 200 -22.22 5.69 -0.68
CA GLU A 200 -22.76 6.99 -0.30
C GLU A 200 -23.16 6.97 1.18
N PHE A 201 -22.40 7.67 2.01
CA PHE A 201 -22.70 7.79 3.43
C PHE A 201 -23.84 8.76 3.66
N LYS A 202 -24.87 8.33 4.40
CA LYS A 202 -25.98 9.18 4.88
C LYS A 202 -25.72 9.49 6.35
N PHE A 203 -25.66 10.78 6.68
CA PHE A 203 -25.36 11.26 8.02
C PHE A 203 -26.15 12.52 8.33
N SER A 204 -26.47 12.72 9.61
CA SER A 204 -27.01 13.98 10.14
C SER A 204 -25.86 14.95 10.40
N LYS A 205 -26.11 16.23 10.18
CA LYS A 205 -25.20 17.30 10.58
C LYS A 205 -25.34 17.58 12.07
#